data_abc8066bce902992ca00bee31046e231
#
_entry.id   abc8066bce902992ca00bee31046e231
#
_cell.length_a   1.000
_cell.length_b   1.000
_cell.length_c   1.000
_cell.angle_alpha   90.00
_cell.angle_beta   90.00
_cell.angle_gamma   90.00
#
_symmetry.space_group_name_H-M   'P 1'
#
loop_
_entity.id
_entity.type
_entity.pdbx_description
1 polymer ?
#
loop_
_entity_poly.entity_id
_entity_poly.type
_entity_poly.pdbx_seq_one_letter_code
_entity_poly.pdbx_strand_id
1 'polypeptide(L)'
;MTEYKKIIVTGGAGFIGSNFVHYVYNNFPDVHVTVLDKLTYAGNRANIEEILGDRVELVVGDIADAALVDKLAAEADAIVHYAAESHNDNSLNDPSPFIHTNFIGTYTLLEAARKYDIRFHHVSTDEVYGDLPLREDLPGHGEGPGEKFTAETKYNPSSPYSSTKAASDLIVKAWVRSFGVKATISNCSNNYGPYQHIEKFIPRQITNILSGIKPKLYGEGKNVRDWIHTNDHSSGVWTILTKGQIGETYLIGADGEKNNKEVLELILKEMGQPADAYDHVTDRAGHDLRYAIDASKLRDELGWKPEFTNFEA
;
A
#
# COMPACT_ATOMS: atom_id res chain seq x y z
N MET A 1 -18.67 16.91 -10.55
CA MET A 1 -18.03 17.64 -9.44
C MET A 1 -17.76 16.64 -8.34
N THR A 2 -16.56 16.57 -7.85
CA THR A 2 -16.18 15.69 -6.73
C THR A 2 -16.79 16.23 -5.43
N GLU A 3 -17.26 15.32 -4.58
CA GLU A 3 -17.82 15.65 -3.26
C GLU A 3 -16.72 16.24 -2.33
N TYR A 4 -15.48 15.75 -2.46
CA TYR A 4 -14.33 16.15 -1.66
C TYR A 4 -13.46 17.15 -2.41
N LYS A 5 -13.26 18.33 -1.84
CA LYS A 5 -12.47 19.42 -2.44
C LYS A 5 -11.14 19.66 -1.73
N LYS A 6 -11.06 19.37 -0.44
CA LYS A 6 -9.84 19.50 0.37
C LYS A 6 -9.56 18.16 1.04
N ILE A 7 -8.52 17.47 0.61
CA ILE A 7 -8.14 16.19 1.19
C ILE A 7 -6.75 16.23 1.82
N ILE A 8 -6.62 15.56 2.96
CA ILE A 8 -5.31 15.29 3.55
C ILE A 8 -4.84 13.93 3.05
N VAL A 9 -3.63 13.87 2.50
CA VAL A 9 -2.96 12.61 2.14
C VAL A 9 -1.76 12.44 3.06
N THR A 10 -1.87 11.53 4.04
CA THR A 10 -0.74 11.25 4.92
C THR A 10 0.22 10.27 4.25
N GLY A 11 1.53 10.44 4.45
CA GLY A 11 2.53 9.63 3.73
C GLY A 11 2.60 9.91 2.23
N GLY A 12 2.10 11.10 1.80
CA GLY A 12 2.01 11.46 0.39
C GLY A 12 3.33 11.82 -0.28
N ALA A 13 4.44 11.88 0.45
CA ALA A 13 5.79 11.99 -0.11
C ALA A 13 6.48 10.61 -0.23
N GLY A 14 5.86 9.52 0.25
CA GLY A 14 6.31 8.15 0.06
C GLY A 14 5.94 7.60 -1.32
N PHE A 15 6.34 6.36 -1.62
CA PHE A 15 6.13 5.71 -2.92
C PHE A 15 4.65 5.69 -3.35
N ILE A 16 3.79 4.97 -2.61
CA ILE A 16 2.39 4.77 -3.03
C ILE A 16 1.59 6.06 -2.85
N GLY A 17 1.83 6.78 -1.75
CA GLY A 17 1.13 8.04 -1.46
C GLY A 17 1.41 9.13 -2.50
N SER A 18 2.65 9.28 -2.99
CA SER A 18 2.97 10.27 -4.03
C SER A 18 2.28 9.95 -5.35
N ASN A 19 2.22 8.67 -5.75
CA ASN A 19 1.46 8.26 -6.93
C ASN A 19 -0.03 8.60 -6.81
N PHE A 20 -0.62 8.44 -5.62
CA PHE A 20 -1.99 8.87 -5.38
C PHE A 20 -2.14 10.40 -5.47
N VAL A 21 -1.20 11.18 -4.94
CA VAL A 21 -1.22 12.65 -5.05
C VAL A 21 -1.15 13.07 -6.52
N HIS A 22 -0.23 12.48 -7.32
CA HIS A 22 -0.15 12.71 -8.77
C HIS A 22 -1.44 12.31 -9.49
N TYR A 23 -2.02 11.17 -9.14
CA TYR A 23 -3.29 10.71 -9.72
C TYR A 23 -4.41 11.72 -9.46
N VAL A 24 -4.55 12.22 -8.23
CA VAL A 24 -5.55 13.23 -7.90
C VAL A 24 -5.27 14.55 -8.61
N TYR A 25 -4.02 15.01 -8.61
CA TYR A 25 -3.60 16.24 -9.28
C TYR A 25 -3.93 16.23 -10.77
N ASN A 26 -3.69 15.13 -11.45
CA ASN A 26 -3.89 15.00 -12.89
C ASN A 26 -5.35 14.82 -13.31
N ASN A 27 -6.15 14.14 -12.48
CA ASN A 27 -7.51 13.75 -12.85
C ASN A 27 -8.62 14.61 -12.23
N PHE A 28 -8.34 15.34 -11.14
CA PHE A 28 -9.35 16.09 -10.39
C PHE A 28 -8.89 17.54 -10.12
N PRO A 29 -9.02 18.43 -11.12
CA PRO A 29 -8.48 19.79 -11.05
C PRO A 29 -9.10 20.67 -9.95
N ASP A 30 -10.28 20.30 -9.45
CA ASP A 30 -10.97 21.04 -8.38
C ASP A 30 -10.59 20.58 -6.96
N VAL A 31 -9.68 19.57 -6.84
CA VAL A 31 -9.27 19.01 -5.56
C VAL A 31 -7.95 19.62 -5.10
N HIS A 32 -7.93 20.10 -3.85
CA HIS A 32 -6.74 20.55 -3.15
C HIS A 32 -6.23 19.43 -2.24
N VAL A 33 -4.94 19.19 -2.24
CA VAL A 33 -4.28 18.13 -1.48
C VAL A 33 -3.29 18.72 -0.48
N THR A 34 -3.52 18.48 0.80
CA THR A 34 -2.52 18.72 1.85
C THR A 34 -1.79 17.39 2.11
N VAL A 35 -0.54 17.30 1.71
CA VAL A 35 0.34 16.17 2.03
C VAL A 35 0.89 16.36 3.42
N LEU A 36 0.56 15.45 4.34
CA LEU A 36 1.18 15.38 5.67
C LEU A 36 2.19 14.22 5.68
N ASP A 37 3.47 14.54 5.75
CA ASP A 37 4.54 13.55 5.72
C ASP A 37 5.67 13.94 6.71
N LYS A 38 6.20 12.95 7.42
CA LYS A 38 7.30 13.18 8.37
C LYS A 38 8.66 13.27 7.69
N LEU A 39 8.73 12.89 6.38
CA LEU A 39 9.95 12.80 5.59
C LEU A 39 11.03 11.95 6.27
N THR A 40 10.64 10.75 6.73
CA THR A 40 11.57 9.73 7.22
C THR A 40 12.33 9.10 6.05
N TYR A 41 12.97 7.95 6.25
CA TYR A 41 13.82 7.31 5.24
C TYR A 41 13.13 7.03 3.90
N ALA A 42 11.80 6.80 3.88
CA ALA A 42 11.03 6.49 2.68
C ALA A 42 10.24 7.69 2.11
N GLY A 43 10.09 8.76 2.87
CA GLY A 43 9.45 10.00 2.44
C GLY A 43 10.44 10.91 1.70
N ASN A 44 10.17 11.23 0.45
CA ASN A 44 11.04 12.09 -0.36
C ASN A 44 10.23 13.21 -0.99
N ARG A 45 10.52 14.45 -0.61
CA ARG A 45 9.90 15.64 -1.18
C ARG A 45 10.00 15.68 -2.73
N ALA A 46 11.10 15.17 -3.29
CA ALA A 46 11.30 15.13 -4.75
C ALA A 46 10.22 14.32 -5.48
N ASN A 47 9.55 13.36 -4.81
CA ASN A 47 8.47 12.58 -5.41
C ASN A 47 7.23 13.41 -5.79
N ILE A 48 7.06 14.60 -5.19
CA ILE A 48 5.91 15.49 -5.43
C ILE A 48 6.34 16.91 -5.78
N GLU A 49 7.64 17.20 -5.90
CA GLU A 49 8.18 18.56 -6.11
C GLU A 49 7.56 19.27 -7.29
N GLU A 50 7.39 18.57 -8.42
CA GLU A 50 6.88 19.16 -9.67
C GLU A 50 5.40 19.58 -9.62
N ILE A 51 4.63 19.04 -8.65
CA ILE A 51 3.20 19.35 -8.49
C ILE A 51 2.91 20.21 -7.25
N LEU A 52 3.94 20.59 -6.48
CA LEU A 52 3.77 21.52 -5.36
C LEU A 52 3.39 22.91 -5.88
N GLY A 53 2.38 23.53 -5.27
CA GLY A 53 1.88 24.84 -5.65
C GLY A 53 0.46 25.09 -5.14
N ASP A 54 -0.36 25.75 -5.96
CA ASP A 54 -1.68 26.24 -5.54
C ASP A 54 -2.65 25.14 -5.08
N ARG A 55 -2.49 23.91 -5.57
CA ARG A 55 -3.41 22.80 -5.26
C ARG A 55 -2.80 21.67 -4.45
N VAL A 56 -1.48 21.63 -4.32
CA VAL A 56 -0.77 20.62 -3.54
C VAL A 56 0.22 21.33 -2.62
N GLU A 57 0.05 21.16 -1.33
CA GLU A 57 0.97 21.66 -0.32
C GLU A 57 1.58 20.50 0.48
N LEU A 58 2.82 20.67 0.94
CA LEU A 58 3.51 19.74 1.82
C LEU A 58 3.63 20.34 3.22
N VAL A 59 3.04 19.65 4.18
CA VAL A 59 3.22 19.89 5.61
C VAL A 59 4.13 18.81 6.18
N VAL A 60 5.31 19.20 6.65
CA VAL A 60 6.24 18.27 7.30
C VAL A 60 5.85 18.09 8.76
N GLY A 61 5.45 16.87 9.13
CA GLY A 61 5.00 16.58 10.49
C GLY A 61 4.63 15.12 10.74
N ASP A 62 4.46 14.78 11.99
CA ASP A 62 4.11 13.45 12.46
C ASP A 62 2.57 13.30 12.56
N ILE A 63 2.03 12.21 12.03
CA ILE A 63 0.59 11.89 12.17
C ILE A 63 0.18 11.61 13.62
N ALA A 64 1.11 11.33 14.50
CA ALA A 64 0.86 11.17 15.94
C ALA A 64 0.83 12.52 16.70
N ASP A 65 1.18 13.64 16.05
CA ASP A 65 1.02 14.98 16.62
C ASP A 65 -0.45 15.42 16.54
N ALA A 66 -1.17 15.22 17.64
CA ALA A 66 -2.60 15.51 17.72
C ALA A 66 -2.94 16.99 17.47
N ALA A 67 -2.06 17.92 17.85
CA ALA A 67 -2.31 19.36 17.65
C ALA A 67 -2.19 19.74 16.16
N LEU A 68 -1.18 19.21 15.49
CA LEU A 68 -0.99 19.39 14.04
C LEU A 68 -2.14 18.76 13.26
N VAL A 69 -2.47 17.50 13.55
CA VAL A 69 -3.55 16.76 12.87
C VAL A 69 -4.89 17.46 13.08
N ASP A 70 -5.20 17.93 14.30
CA ASP A 70 -6.42 18.66 14.61
C ASP A 70 -6.56 19.94 13.76
N LYS A 71 -5.47 20.70 13.65
CA LYS A 71 -5.44 21.92 12.82
C LYS A 71 -5.71 21.62 11.35
N LEU A 72 -5.11 20.58 10.79
CA LEU A 72 -5.28 20.24 9.37
C LEU A 72 -6.67 19.69 9.10
N ALA A 73 -7.17 18.80 9.98
CA ALA A 73 -8.47 18.16 9.81
C ALA A 73 -9.65 19.15 9.90
N ALA A 74 -9.48 20.26 10.61
CA ALA A 74 -10.52 21.29 10.73
C ALA A 74 -10.91 21.94 9.39
N GLU A 75 -10.05 21.85 8.38
CA GLU A 75 -10.27 22.45 7.06
C GLU A 75 -10.47 21.40 5.95
N ALA A 76 -10.43 20.11 6.28
CA ALA A 76 -10.46 19.02 5.30
C ALA A 76 -11.85 18.39 5.17
N ASP A 77 -12.15 17.87 4.00
CA ASP A 77 -13.35 17.07 3.72
C ASP A 77 -13.07 15.58 3.91
N ALA A 78 -11.82 15.15 3.71
CA ALA A 78 -11.43 13.76 3.83
C ALA A 78 -9.95 13.58 4.19
N ILE A 79 -9.63 12.43 4.79
CA ILE A 79 -8.27 11.95 5.03
C ILE A 79 -8.07 10.63 4.26
N VAL A 80 -7.00 10.55 3.47
CA VAL A 80 -6.51 9.31 2.85
C VAL A 80 -5.18 8.95 3.52
N HIS A 81 -5.19 7.86 4.26
CA HIS A 81 -4.12 7.53 5.19
C HIS A 81 -3.16 6.48 4.61
N TYR A 82 -2.03 6.95 4.05
CA TYR A 82 -0.92 6.11 3.55
C TYR A 82 0.27 6.05 4.52
N ALA A 83 0.41 7.01 5.43
CA ALA A 83 1.57 7.06 6.32
C ALA A 83 1.68 5.78 7.15
N ALA A 84 2.79 5.08 7.02
CA ALA A 84 3.09 3.87 7.77
C ALA A 84 4.60 3.60 7.78
N GLU A 85 5.10 3.01 8.85
CA GLU A 85 6.34 2.24 8.79
C GLU A 85 6.04 0.91 8.08
N SER A 86 6.80 0.56 7.01
CA SER A 86 6.42 -0.52 6.09
C SER A 86 7.53 -1.48 5.69
N HIS A 87 8.76 -1.30 6.20
CA HIS A 87 9.87 -2.19 5.88
C HIS A 87 9.93 -3.35 6.86
N ASN A 88 9.65 -4.55 6.38
CA ASN A 88 9.49 -5.74 7.21
C ASN A 88 10.75 -6.04 8.04
N ASP A 89 11.95 -6.01 7.41
CA ASP A 89 13.20 -6.28 8.11
C ASP A 89 13.48 -5.24 9.22
N ASN A 90 13.10 -3.97 9.02
CA ASN A 90 13.20 -2.96 10.06
C ASN A 90 12.28 -3.28 11.25
N SER A 91 11.09 -3.84 11.00
CA SER A 91 10.16 -4.22 12.06
C SER A 91 10.68 -5.37 12.93
N LEU A 92 11.51 -6.23 12.37
CA LEU A 92 12.17 -7.31 13.11
C LEU A 92 13.34 -6.79 13.98
N ASN A 93 13.97 -5.69 13.56
CA ASN A 93 15.08 -5.07 14.31
C ASN A 93 14.58 -4.16 15.44
N ASP A 94 13.61 -3.28 15.15
CA ASP A 94 12.97 -2.40 16.13
C ASP A 94 11.50 -2.20 15.77
N PRO A 95 10.56 -2.83 16.49
CA PRO A 95 9.13 -2.69 16.25
C PRO A 95 8.53 -1.38 16.80
N SER A 96 9.25 -0.61 17.63
CA SER A 96 8.71 0.57 18.33
C SER A 96 8.18 1.65 17.39
N PRO A 97 8.89 2.03 16.29
CA PRO A 97 8.38 3.00 15.32
C PRO A 97 7.08 2.54 14.63
N PHE A 98 6.94 1.23 14.42
CA PHE A 98 5.73 0.66 13.81
C PHE A 98 4.51 0.80 14.71
N ILE A 99 4.65 0.56 16.01
CA ILE A 99 3.56 0.79 16.96
C ILE A 99 3.19 2.28 17.00
N HIS A 100 4.19 3.15 17.09
CA HIS A 100 3.96 4.60 17.15
C HIS A 100 3.27 5.12 15.89
N THR A 101 3.80 4.82 14.72
CA THR A 101 3.26 5.33 13.45
C THR A 101 1.97 4.61 13.07
N ASN A 102 2.00 3.27 12.97
CA ASN A 102 0.90 2.53 12.40
C ASN A 102 -0.32 2.46 13.33
N PHE A 103 -0.11 2.41 14.65
CA PHE A 103 -1.23 2.32 15.59
C PHE A 103 -1.59 3.67 16.22
N ILE A 104 -0.65 4.35 16.90
CA ILE A 104 -0.93 5.63 17.57
C ILE A 104 -1.24 6.72 16.53
N GLY A 105 -0.48 6.78 15.41
CA GLY A 105 -0.77 7.72 14.34
C GLY A 105 -2.16 7.52 13.73
N THR A 106 -2.56 6.27 13.45
CA THR A 106 -3.91 5.97 12.96
C THR A 106 -4.99 6.37 13.97
N TYR A 107 -4.77 6.09 15.27
CA TYR A 107 -5.67 6.53 16.34
C TYR A 107 -5.85 8.05 16.33
N THR A 108 -4.77 8.81 16.24
CA THR A 108 -4.79 10.27 16.23
C THR A 108 -5.62 10.82 15.06
N LEU A 109 -5.42 10.25 13.88
CA LEU A 109 -6.19 10.63 12.67
C LEU A 109 -7.67 10.27 12.79
N LEU A 110 -8.01 9.13 13.40
CA LEU A 110 -9.40 8.71 13.63
C LEU A 110 -10.12 9.64 14.61
N GLU A 111 -9.45 10.09 15.67
CA GLU A 111 -10.04 11.08 16.61
C GLU A 111 -10.31 12.42 15.92
N ALA A 112 -9.42 12.87 15.04
CA ALA A 112 -9.67 14.07 14.25
C ALA A 112 -10.82 13.87 13.25
N ALA A 113 -10.85 12.73 12.55
CA ALA A 113 -11.95 12.41 11.63
C ALA A 113 -13.30 12.35 12.35
N ARG A 114 -13.33 11.79 13.56
CA ARG A 114 -14.51 11.76 14.42
C ARG A 114 -14.96 13.17 14.84
N LYS A 115 -14.00 14.00 15.26
CA LYS A 115 -14.27 15.36 15.77
C LYS A 115 -14.91 16.26 14.72
N TYR A 116 -14.41 16.17 13.48
CA TYR A 116 -14.85 17.02 12.35
C TYR A 116 -15.85 16.35 11.41
N ASP A 117 -16.26 15.12 11.73
CA ASP A 117 -17.23 14.33 10.93
C ASP A 117 -16.81 14.17 9.46
N ILE A 118 -15.51 14.08 9.18
CA ILE A 118 -14.93 13.98 7.83
C ILE A 118 -14.73 12.53 7.40
N ARG A 119 -14.68 12.31 6.09
CA ARG A 119 -14.41 11.00 5.47
C ARG A 119 -13.00 10.53 5.80
N PHE A 120 -12.84 9.24 6.10
CA PHE A 120 -11.55 8.62 6.36
C PHE A 120 -11.36 7.37 5.49
N HIS A 121 -10.26 7.28 4.77
CA HIS A 121 -9.89 6.06 4.06
C HIS A 121 -8.52 5.56 4.56
N HIS A 122 -8.52 4.34 5.09
CA HIS A 122 -7.32 3.67 5.60
C HIS A 122 -6.74 2.74 4.54
N VAL A 123 -5.52 2.99 4.12
CA VAL A 123 -4.78 2.11 3.20
C VAL A 123 -3.98 1.11 4.02
N SER A 124 -4.29 -0.17 3.86
CA SER A 124 -3.65 -1.30 4.52
C SER A 124 -3.01 -2.26 3.50
N THR A 125 -2.70 -3.46 3.90
CA THR A 125 -1.97 -4.47 3.12
C THR A 125 -2.63 -5.83 3.22
N ASP A 126 -2.42 -6.68 2.23
CA ASP A 126 -2.81 -8.08 2.24
C ASP A 126 -2.04 -8.92 3.27
N GLU A 127 -0.86 -8.46 3.69
CA GLU A 127 -0.04 -9.12 4.71
C GLU A 127 -0.76 -9.29 6.07
N VAL A 128 -1.85 -8.57 6.32
CA VAL A 128 -2.68 -8.73 7.53
C VAL A 128 -3.39 -10.07 7.58
N TYR A 129 -3.58 -10.72 6.43
CA TYR A 129 -4.27 -12.02 6.33
C TYR A 129 -3.34 -13.21 6.56
N GLY A 130 -2.01 -13.00 6.53
CA GLY A 130 -1.02 -14.04 6.69
C GLY A 130 -0.60 -14.66 5.37
N ASP A 131 -0.40 -15.97 5.35
CA ASP A 131 0.21 -16.70 4.26
C ASP A 131 -0.78 -17.69 3.61
N LEU A 132 -0.69 -17.85 2.31
CA LEU A 132 -1.39 -18.86 1.53
C LEU A 132 -0.41 -19.97 1.07
N PRO A 133 -0.86 -21.20 0.94
CA PRO A 133 -0.05 -22.26 0.34
C PRO A 133 0.29 -21.95 -1.12
N LEU A 134 1.43 -22.45 -1.58
CA LEU A 134 1.76 -22.40 -3.00
C LEU A 134 0.72 -23.21 -3.79
N ARG A 135 0.44 -22.80 -5.04
CA ARG A 135 -0.55 -23.50 -5.86
C ARG A 135 -0.17 -24.96 -6.13
N GLU A 136 1.12 -25.24 -6.29
CA GLU A 136 1.64 -26.60 -6.47
C GLU A 136 1.39 -27.53 -5.29
N ASP A 137 1.21 -26.98 -4.09
CA ASP A 137 0.93 -27.72 -2.86
C ASP A 137 -0.58 -27.96 -2.62
N LEU A 138 -1.44 -27.38 -3.48
CA LEU A 138 -2.88 -27.55 -3.39
C LEU A 138 -3.36 -28.86 -4.02
N PRO A 139 -4.48 -29.44 -3.54
CA PRO A 139 -5.11 -30.57 -4.23
C PRO A 139 -5.42 -30.23 -5.70
N GLY A 140 -5.06 -31.12 -6.64
CA GLY A 140 -5.18 -30.88 -8.07
C GLY A 140 -3.96 -30.20 -8.71
N HIS A 141 -2.82 -30.14 -7.99
CA HIS A 141 -1.55 -29.61 -8.50
C HIS A 141 -1.63 -28.18 -9.05
N GLY A 142 -2.47 -27.35 -8.44
CA GLY A 142 -2.59 -25.92 -8.79
C GLY A 142 -3.46 -25.64 -10.01
N GLU A 143 -4.23 -26.60 -10.49
CA GLU A 143 -5.28 -26.33 -11.47
C GLU A 143 -6.39 -25.46 -10.85
N GLY A 144 -6.74 -24.37 -11.54
CA GLY A 144 -7.73 -23.39 -11.08
C GLY A 144 -7.15 -22.14 -10.39
N PRO A 145 -8.01 -21.22 -9.93
CA PRO A 145 -7.58 -19.92 -9.40
C PRO A 145 -6.86 -19.99 -8.04
N GLY A 146 -6.95 -21.14 -7.34
CA GLY A 146 -6.42 -21.29 -5.99
C GLY A 146 -7.22 -20.49 -4.95
N GLU A 147 -6.86 -20.66 -3.67
CA GLU A 147 -7.40 -19.85 -2.58
C GLU A 147 -6.86 -18.42 -2.68
N LYS A 148 -7.71 -17.43 -2.40
CA LYS A 148 -7.37 -16.00 -2.34
C LYS A 148 -7.92 -15.39 -1.08
N PHE A 149 -7.26 -14.35 -0.58
CA PHE A 149 -7.80 -13.54 0.50
C PHE A 149 -9.03 -12.75 0.03
N THR A 150 -10.02 -12.68 0.89
CA THR A 150 -11.22 -11.83 0.74
C THR A 150 -11.32 -10.87 1.91
N ALA A 151 -12.25 -9.93 1.87
CA ALA A 151 -12.50 -9.00 2.98
C ALA A 151 -12.98 -9.72 4.28
N GLU A 152 -13.48 -10.95 4.16
CA GLU A 152 -13.96 -11.81 5.24
C GLU A 152 -12.87 -12.74 5.79
N THR A 153 -11.72 -12.83 5.13
CA THR A 153 -10.59 -13.63 5.59
C THR A 153 -10.13 -13.15 6.97
N LYS A 154 -9.91 -14.08 7.89
CA LYS A 154 -9.45 -13.75 9.24
C LYS A 154 -8.02 -13.25 9.21
N TYR A 155 -7.73 -12.21 9.98
CA TYR A 155 -6.37 -11.70 10.15
C TYR A 155 -5.48 -12.73 10.85
N ASN A 156 -4.30 -12.99 10.27
CA ASN A 156 -3.28 -13.89 10.79
C ASN A 156 -1.87 -13.38 10.44
N PRO A 157 -1.53 -12.14 10.84
CA PRO A 157 -0.27 -11.49 10.45
C PRO A 157 0.95 -12.24 10.98
N SER A 158 2.00 -12.33 10.16
CA SER A 158 3.23 -13.09 10.44
C SER A 158 4.41 -12.24 10.96
N SER A 159 4.33 -10.92 10.89
CA SER A 159 5.42 -10.00 11.26
C SER A 159 4.96 -8.87 12.18
N PRO A 160 5.89 -8.18 12.89
CA PRO A 160 5.54 -6.97 13.64
C PRO A 160 4.91 -5.89 12.77
N TYR A 161 5.38 -5.70 11.53
CA TYR A 161 4.77 -4.80 10.56
C TYR A 161 3.31 -5.17 10.30
N SER A 162 3.06 -6.38 9.79
CA SER A 162 1.69 -6.81 9.45
C SER A 162 0.77 -6.85 10.66
N SER A 163 1.31 -7.18 11.86
CA SER A 163 0.56 -7.12 13.12
C SER A 163 0.11 -5.71 13.48
N THR A 164 0.97 -4.69 13.29
CA THR A 164 0.59 -3.30 13.54
C THR A 164 -0.42 -2.78 12.52
N LYS A 165 -0.34 -3.24 11.26
CA LYS A 165 -1.34 -2.93 10.23
C LYS A 165 -2.68 -3.58 10.53
N ALA A 166 -2.70 -4.86 10.92
CA ALA A 166 -3.92 -5.55 11.37
C ALA A 166 -4.55 -4.84 12.58
N ALA A 167 -3.74 -4.41 13.54
CA ALA A 167 -4.21 -3.63 14.69
C ALA A 167 -4.83 -2.29 14.26
N SER A 168 -4.23 -1.61 13.27
CA SER A 168 -4.78 -0.37 12.70
C SER A 168 -6.13 -0.60 12.04
N ASP A 169 -6.26 -1.65 11.24
CA ASP A 169 -7.53 -2.02 10.60
C ASP A 169 -8.63 -2.26 11.64
N LEU A 170 -8.27 -2.96 12.74
CA LEU A 170 -9.21 -3.25 13.81
C LEU A 170 -9.68 -2.01 14.56
N ILE A 171 -8.80 -1.03 14.83
CA ILE A 171 -9.25 0.22 15.46
C ILE A 171 -10.10 1.06 14.49
N VAL A 172 -9.82 1.08 13.19
CA VAL A 172 -10.69 1.73 12.21
C VAL A 172 -12.10 1.12 12.25
N LYS A 173 -12.22 -0.22 12.21
CA LYS A 173 -13.50 -0.93 12.32
C LYS A 173 -14.21 -0.62 13.65
N ALA A 174 -13.46 -0.56 14.74
CA ALA A 174 -14.02 -0.22 16.06
C ALA A 174 -14.56 1.23 16.12
N TRP A 175 -13.86 2.21 15.51
CA TRP A 175 -14.29 3.60 15.45
C TRP A 175 -15.54 3.80 14.60
N VAL A 176 -15.63 3.09 13.47
CA VAL A 176 -16.88 3.06 12.69
C VAL A 176 -18.03 2.55 13.54
N ARG A 177 -17.85 1.38 14.17
CA ARG A 177 -18.94 0.73 14.92
C ARG A 177 -19.33 1.48 16.18
N SER A 178 -18.38 2.02 16.93
CA SER A 178 -18.62 2.60 18.24
C SER A 178 -18.93 4.09 18.20
N PHE A 179 -18.40 4.81 17.22
CA PHE A 179 -18.47 6.27 17.15
C PHE A 179 -19.05 6.80 15.84
N GLY A 180 -19.36 5.93 14.87
CA GLY A 180 -19.95 6.32 13.59
C GLY A 180 -18.99 7.05 12.66
N VAL A 181 -17.66 6.86 12.84
CA VAL A 181 -16.66 7.47 11.94
C VAL A 181 -16.91 6.99 10.51
N LYS A 182 -16.90 7.92 9.56
CA LYS A 182 -17.16 7.65 8.14
C LYS A 182 -15.93 7.04 7.45
N ALA A 183 -15.52 5.84 7.88
CA ALA A 183 -14.30 5.21 7.39
C ALA A 183 -14.56 4.04 6.44
N THR A 184 -13.57 3.80 5.54
CA THR A 184 -13.40 2.59 4.75
C THR A 184 -11.95 2.12 4.85
N ILE A 185 -11.72 0.84 4.56
CA ILE A 185 -10.38 0.23 4.54
C ILE A 185 -10.13 -0.34 3.14
N SER A 186 -8.89 -0.24 2.66
CA SER A 186 -8.42 -1.05 1.56
C SER A 186 -7.21 -1.89 1.98
N ASN A 187 -7.21 -3.18 1.60
CA ASN A 187 -6.04 -4.04 1.69
C ASN A 187 -5.54 -4.28 0.26
N CYS A 188 -4.31 -3.84 -0.02
CA CYS A 188 -3.76 -3.92 -1.36
C CYS A 188 -2.68 -4.99 -1.48
N SER A 189 -2.51 -5.49 -2.70
CA SER A 189 -1.39 -6.34 -3.09
C SER A 189 -0.09 -5.52 -3.30
N ASN A 190 0.98 -6.19 -3.73
CA ASN A 190 2.29 -5.58 -3.90
C ASN A 190 2.29 -4.53 -5.02
N ASN A 191 2.50 -3.28 -4.66
CA ASN A 191 2.56 -2.18 -5.61
C ASN A 191 3.92 -2.11 -6.33
N TYR A 192 3.91 -1.77 -7.62
CA TYR A 192 5.08 -1.38 -8.39
C TYR A 192 4.78 -0.14 -9.24
N GLY A 193 5.81 0.61 -9.60
CA GLY A 193 5.66 1.82 -10.43
C GLY A 193 6.64 2.94 -10.09
N PRO A 194 6.40 4.15 -10.61
CA PRO A 194 7.26 5.32 -10.37
C PRO A 194 7.44 5.63 -8.88
N TYR A 195 8.59 6.22 -8.52
CA TYR A 195 8.95 6.63 -7.15
C TYR A 195 9.13 5.50 -6.14
N GLN A 196 9.15 4.21 -6.58
CA GLN A 196 9.34 3.09 -5.68
C GLN A 196 10.71 3.16 -5.00
N HIS A 197 10.73 3.07 -3.67
CA HIS A 197 11.95 3.21 -2.87
C HIS A 197 12.95 2.08 -3.16
N ILE A 198 14.23 2.44 -3.26
CA ILE A 198 15.34 1.55 -3.67
C ILE A 198 15.53 0.32 -2.77
N GLU A 199 14.97 0.30 -1.56
CA GLU A 199 15.01 -0.88 -0.69
C GLU A 199 14.08 -2.00 -1.14
N LYS A 200 13.06 -1.68 -1.94
CA LYS A 200 12.05 -2.64 -2.41
C LYS A 200 12.61 -3.52 -3.54
N PHE A 201 12.02 -4.69 -3.71
CA PHE A 201 12.55 -5.77 -4.54
C PHE A 201 12.91 -5.30 -5.97
N ILE A 202 11.96 -4.77 -6.72
CA ILE A 202 12.18 -4.37 -8.14
C ILE A 202 13.26 -3.28 -8.26
N PRO A 203 13.15 -2.09 -7.64
CA PRO A 203 14.16 -1.04 -7.82
C PRO A 203 15.52 -1.43 -7.27
N ARG A 204 15.58 -2.27 -6.22
CA ARG A 204 16.86 -2.76 -5.69
C ARG A 204 17.59 -3.63 -6.69
N GLN A 205 16.91 -4.54 -7.39
CA GLN A 205 17.57 -5.37 -8.41
C GLN A 205 18.04 -4.51 -9.59
N ILE A 206 17.21 -3.57 -10.04
CA ILE A 206 17.59 -2.64 -11.12
C ILE A 206 18.83 -1.82 -10.74
N THR A 207 18.83 -1.21 -9.56
CA THR A 207 19.99 -0.40 -9.10
C THR A 207 21.24 -1.24 -8.87
N ASN A 208 21.11 -2.47 -8.39
CA ASN A 208 22.23 -3.40 -8.30
C ASN A 208 22.86 -3.65 -9.67
N ILE A 209 22.06 -4.01 -10.67
CA ILE A 209 22.53 -4.25 -12.04
C ILE A 209 23.23 -3.03 -12.62
N LEU A 210 22.63 -1.83 -12.49
CA LEU A 210 23.22 -0.57 -12.94
C LEU A 210 24.56 -0.25 -12.25
N SER A 211 24.73 -0.73 -11.01
CA SER A 211 25.97 -0.57 -10.23
C SER A 211 26.97 -1.70 -10.44
N GLY A 212 26.73 -2.64 -11.35
CA GLY A 212 27.59 -3.80 -11.58
C GLY A 212 27.57 -4.84 -10.45
N ILE A 213 26.54 -4.79 -9.60
CA ILE A 213 26.33 -5.73 -8.49
C ILE A 213 25.35 -6.80 -8.95
N LYS A 214 25.67 -8.08 -8.77
CA LYS A 214 24.74 -9.15 -9.07
C LYS A 214 23.48 -9.06 -8.20
N PRO A 215 22.29 -9.17 -8.80
CA PRO A 215 21.04 -9.35 -8.06
C PRO A 215 21.09 -10.55 -7.12
N LYS A 216 20.28 -10.49 -6.06
CA LYS A 216 20.20 -11.57 -5.07
C LYS A 216 18.80 -12.14 -5.04
N LEU A 217 18.68 -13.47 -5.12
CA LEU A 217 17.44 -14.20 -5.00
C LEU A 217 17.42 -14.98 -3.68
N TYR A 218 16.41 -14.70 -2.85
CA TYR A 218 16.22 -15.44 -1.59
C TYR A 218 15.72 -16.85 -1.88
N GLY A 219 16.37 -17.85 -1.27
CA GLY A 219 16.04 -19.26 -1.47
C GLY A 219 16.01 -19.65 -2.93
N GLU A 220 14.91 -20.29 -3.36
CA GLU A 220 14.66 -20.66 -4.76
C GLU A 220 13.80 -19.62 -5.50
N GLY A 221 13.40 -18.52 -4.83
CA GLY A 221 12.56 -17.47 -5.41
C GLY A 221 11.11 -17.87 -5.66
N LYS A 222 10.63 -18.92 -5.02
CA LYS A 222 9.26 -19.45 -5.19
C LYS A 222 8.16 -18.61 -4.55
N ASN A 223 8.53 -17.67 -3.67
CA ASN A 223 7.56 -16.81 -3.00
C ASN A 223 6.76 -16.00 -4.02
N VAL A 224 5.44 -16.17 -4.02
CA VAL A 224 4.51 -15.53 -4.95
C VAL A 224 3.96 -14.25 -4.35
N ARG A 225 3.86 -13.21 -5.18
CA ARG A 225 3.21 -11.95 -4.86
C ARG A 225 2.19 -11.62 -5.94
N ASP A 226 1.09 -11.02 -5.53
CA ASP A 226 0.15 -10.39 -6.46
C ASP A 226 0.65 -8.95 -6.70
N TRP A 227 0.88 -8.58 -7.95
CA TRP A 227 1.46 -7.29 -8.32
C TRP A 227 0.41 -6.37 -8.93
N ILE A 228 0.40 -5.12 -8.48
CA ILE A 228 -0.48 -4.08 -9.00
C ILE A 228 0.30 -2.80 -9.32
N HIS A 229 0.02 -2.19 -10.46
CA HIS A 229 0.58 -0.89 -10.80
C HIS A 229 -0.02 0.21 -9.93
N THR A 230 0.82 1.19 -9.51
CA THR A 230 0.39 2.27 -8.61
C THR A 230 -0.74 3.13 -9.14
N ASN A 231 -0.90 3.29 -10.45
CA ASN A 231 -2.04 4.00 -11.04
C ASN A 231 -3.36 3.26 -10.78
N ASP A 232 -3.37 1.93 -10.92
CA ASP A 232 -4.55 1.11 -10.62
C ASP A 232 -4.86 1.14 -9.13
N HIS A 233 -3.84 1.04 -8.29
CA HIS A 233 -4.03 1.21 -6.86
C HIS A 233 -4.64 2.58 -6.53
N SER A 234 -4.11 3.66 -7.11
CA SER A 234 -4.59 5.03 -6.87
C SER A 234 -6.04 5.22 -7.34
N SER A 235 -6.40 4.69 -8.51
CA SER A 235 -7.78 4.73 -9.02
C SER A 235 -8.73 3.91 -8.15
N GLY A 236 -8.28 2.77 -7.62
CA GLY A 236 -9.02 1.94 -6.67
C GLY A 236 -9.30 2.68 -5.36
N VAL A 237 -8.27 3.27 -4.76
CA VAL A 237 -8.40 4.08 -3.54
C VAL A 237 -9.34 5.26 -3.73
N TRP A 238 -9.22 5.98 -4.84
CA TRP A 238 -10.13 7.08 -5.15
C TRP A 238 -11.59 6.61 -5.32
N THR A 239 -11.77 5.47 -5.98
CA THR A 239 -13.10 4.87 -6.14
C THR A 239 -13.71 4.49 -4.79
N ILE A 240 -12.93 3.89 -3.89
CA ILE A 240 -13.39 3.52 -2.54
C ILE A 240 -13.66 4.78 -1.69
N LEU A 241 -12.81 5.80 -1.75
CA LEU A 241 -13.01 7.05 -1.04
C LEU A 241 -14.34 7.68 -1.39
N THR A 242 -14.68 7.71 -2.69
CA THR A 242 -15.84 8.44 -3.22
C THR A 242 -17.13 7.63 -3.28
N LYS A 243 -17.05 6.30 -3.41
CA LYS A 243 -18.21 5.42 -3.62
C LYS A 243 -18.33 4.31 -2.59
N GLY A 244 -17.24 4.00 -1.86
CA GLY A 244 -17.20 2.88 -0.92
C GLY A 244 -18.20 3.05 0.22
N GLN A 245 -18.84 1.96 0.60
CA GLN A 245 -19.76 1.92 1.72
C GLN A 245 -19.01 2.08 3.04
N ILE A 246 -19.52 2.94 3.93
CA ILE A 246 -18.94 3.17 5.27
C ILE A 246 -18.87 1.86 6.05
N GLY A 247 -17.71 1.61 6.66
CA GLY A 247 -17.45 0.41 7.45
C GLY A 247 -16.91 -0.78 6.66
N GLU A 248 -16.97 -0.71 5.31
CA GLU A 248 -16.55 -1.81 4.47
C GLU A 248 -15.03 -1.83 4.22
N THR A 249 -14.54 -3.04 4.00
CA THR A 249 -13.18 -3.32 3.54
C THR A 249 -13.24 -3.80 2.09
N TYR A 250 -12.34 -3.24 1.25
CA TYR A 250 -12.19 -3.62 -0.15
C TYR A 250 -10.75 -4.07 -0.42
N LEU A 251 -10.59 -5.13 -1.18
CA LEU A 251 -9.27 -5.56 -1.63
C LEU A 251 -8.95 -4.97 -3.00
N ILE A 252 -7.72 -4.48 -3.16
CA ILE A 252 -7.26 -3.86 -4.41
C ILE A 252 -6.13 -4.71 -4.99
N GLY A 253 -6.42 -5.46 -6.04
CA GLY A 253 -5.49 -6.33 -6.75
C GLY A 253 -5.81 -6.43 -8.23
N ALA A 254 -4.83 -6.88 -9.01
CA ALA A 254 -4.91 -6.96 -10.46
C ALA A 254 -4.79 -8.39 -11.02
N ASP A 255 -4.92 -9.41 -10.17
CA ASP A 255 -4.69 -10.83 -10.52
C ASP A 255 -3.27 -11.08 -11.11
N GLY A 256 -2.30 -10.31 -10.63
CA GLY A 256 -0.92 -10.24 -11.14
C GLY A 256 0.06 -11.18 -10.43
N GLU A 257 -0.35 -12.41 -10.07
CA GLU A 257 0.51 -13.34 -9.35
C GLU A 257 1.77 -13.70 -10.15
N LYS A 258 2.95 -13.40 -9.58
CA LYS A 258 4.26 -13.84 -10.08
C LYS A 258 5.18 -14.18 -8.91
N ASN A 259 6.02 -15.20 -9.09
CA ASN A 259 7.04 -15.50 -8.09
C ASN A 259 8.26 -14.56 -8.25
N ASN A 260 9.07 -14.49 -7.19
CA ASN A 260 10.22 -13.59 -7.16
C ASN A 260 11.26 -13.91 -8.25
N LYS A 261 11.41 -15.20 -8.63
CA LYS A 261 12.31 -15.61 -9.69
C LYS A 261 11.83 -15.13 -11.07
N GLU A 262 10.54 -15.29 -11.39
CA GLU A 262 9.95 -14.78 -12.64
C GLU A 262 10.14 -13.27 -12.78
N VAL A 263 9.90 -12.52 -11.70
CA VAL A 263 10.09 -11.06 -11.71
C VAL A 263 11.57 -10.70 -11.90
N LEU A 264 12.49 -11.41 -11.25
CA LEU A 264 13.91 -11.17 -11.40
C LEU A 264 14.40 -11.47 -12.82
N GLU A 265 13.98 -12.61 -13.39
CA GLU A 265 14.33 -12.99 -14.77
C GLU A 265 13.80 -11.98 -15.79
N LEU A 266 12.61 -11.43 -15.55
CA LEU A 266 12.07 -10.34 -16.39
C LEU A 266 12.93 -9.07 -16.28
N ILE A 267 13.31 -8.65 -15.08
CA ILE A 267 14.22 -7.50 -14.90
C ILE A 267 15.54 -7.72 -15.62
N LEU A 268 16.13 -8.90 -15.50
CA LEU A 268 17.38 -9.25 -16.21
C LEU A 268 17.23 -9.16 -17.73
N LYS A 269 16.14 -9.71 -18.27
CA LYS A 269 15.81 -9.66 -19.70
C LYS A 269 15.71 -8.21 -20.19
N GLU A 270 14.92 -7.37 -19.51
CA GLU A 270 14.72 -5.96 -19.90
C GLU A 270 16.00 -5.13 -19.79
N MET A 271 16.91 -5.51 -18.88
CA MET A 271 18.22 -4.88 -18.72
C MET A 271 19.33 -5.53 -19.58
N GLY A 272 19.00 -6.44 -20.48
CA GLY A 272 19.95 -7.09 -21.38
C GLY A 272 20.99 -7.98 -20.68
N GLN A 273 20.62 -8.54 -19.52
CA GLN A 273 21.49 -9.44 -18.74
C GLN A 273 21.15 -10.91 -19.03
N PRO A 274 22.10 -11.85 -18.83
CA PRO A 274 21.81 -13.28 -18.86
C PRO A 274 20.74 -13.65 -17.81
N ALA A 275 19.88 -14.62 -18.15
CA ALA A 275 18.76 -15.03 -17.28
C ALA A 275 19.22 -15.62 -15.93
N ASP A 276 20.46 -16.08 -15.84
CA ASP A 276 21.10 -16.65 -14.65
C ASP A 276 22.08 -15.67 -13.93
N ALA A 277 22.06 -14.38 -14.30
CA ALA A 277 22.99 -13.38 -13.76
C ALA A 277 22.60 -12.90 -12.36
N TYR A 278 22.31 -13.83 -11.44
CA TYR A 278 22.01 -13.54 -10.02
C TYR A 278 22.66 -14.57 -9.10
N ASP A 279 22.74 -14.24 -7.82
CA ASP A 279 23.25 -15.12 -6.78
C ASP A 279 22.09 -15.56 -5.85
N HIS A 280 22.04 -16.86 -5.52
CA HIS A 280 21.16 -17.36 -4.48
C HIS A 280 21.70 -16.99 -3.09
N VAL A 281 20.81 -16.52 -2.22
CA VAL A 281 21.13 -16.24 -0.81
C VAL A 281 20.15 -17.00 0.08
N THR A 282 20.55 -17.21 1.34
CA THR A 282 19.69 -17.86 2.34
C THR A 282 18.36 -17.11 2.47
N ASP A 283 17.26 -17.85 2.48
CA ASP A 283 15.95 -17.26 2.67
C ASP A 283 15.80 -16.68 4.10
N ARG A 284 14.98 -15.67 4.23
CA ARG A 284 14.72 -15.02 5.51
C ARG A 284 13.74 -15.86 6.35
N ALA A 285 13.90 -15.82 7.68
CA ALA A 285 12.97 -16.47 8.59
C ALA A 285 11.55 -15.85 8.46
N GLY A 286 10.53 -16.69 8.47
CA GLY A 286 9.13 -16.23 8.40
C GLY A 286 8.77 -15.56 7.07
N HIS A 287 9.42 -15.94 5.98
CA HIS A 287 9.10 -15.43 4.66
C HIS A 287 7.83 -16.09 4.13
N ASP A 288 6.73 -15.33 4.08
CA ASP A 288 5.46 -15.80 3.58
C ASP A 288 5.56 -16.34 2.15
N LEU A 289 4.90 -17.46 1.88
CA LEU A 289 5.02 -18.18 0.61
C LEU A 289 4.24 -17.51 -0.51
N ARG A 290 2.95 -17.18 -0.25
CA ARG A 290 2.09 -16.66 -1.29
C ARG A 290 1.08 -15.65 -0.77
N TYR A 291 0.94 -14.56 -1.50
CA TYR A 291 -0.16 -13.60 -1.38
C TYR A 291 -0.95 -13.58 -2.69
N ALA A 292 -2.26 -13.67 -2.57
CA ALA A 292 -3.20 -13.48 -3.67
C ALA A 292 -4.51 -12.96 -3.11
N ILE A 293 -5.08 -11.95 -3.75
CA ILE A 293 -6.29 -11.30 -3.27
C ILE A 293 -7.41 -11.36 -4.28
N ASP A 294 -8.64 -11.46 -3.80
CA ASP A 294 -9.85 -11.37 -4.60
C ASP A 294 -10.40 -9.95 -4.55
N ALA A 295 -10.23 -9.20 -5.63
CA ALA A 295 -10.74 -7.85 -5.79
C ALA A 295 -12.17 -7.80 -6.38
N SER A 296 -12.89 -8.92 -6.44
CA SER A 296 -14.23 -8.99 -7.05
C SER A 296 -15.23 -8.03 -6.37
N LYS A 297 -15.20 -7.91 -5.04
CA LYS A 297 -16.06 -6.98 -4.31
C LYS A 297 -15.91 -5.54 -4.80
N LEU A 298 -14.68 -5.08 -5.00
CA LEU A 298 -14.41 -3.74 -5.52
C LEU A 298 -14.92 -3.57 -6.96
N ARG A 299 -14.75 -4.59 -7.79
CA ARG A 299 -15.26 -4.61 -9.16
C ARG A 299 -16.79 -4.60 -9.21
N ASP A 300 -17.41 -5.50 -8.47
CA ASP A 300 -18.86 -5.76 -8.56
C ASP A 300 -19.70 -4.66 -7.91
N GLU A 301 -19.27 -4.16 -6.74
CA GLU A 301 -20.00 -3.13 -6.01
C GLU A 301 -19.73 -1.71 -6.52
N LEU A 302 -18.46 -1.40 -6.87
CA LEU A 302 -18.04 -0.03 -7.18
C LEU A 302 -17.70 0.19 -8.66
N GLY A 303 -17.68 -0.88 -9.47
CA GLY A 303 -17.40 -0.82 -10.91
C GLY A 303 -15.94 -0.54 -11.27
N TRP A 304 -15.00 -0.67 -10.31
CA TRP A 304 -13.59 -0.46 -10.58
C TRP A 304 -12.98 -1.64 -11.33
N LYS A 305 -12.03 -1.34 -12.23
CA LYS A 305 -11.23 -2.35 -12.95
C LYS A 305 -9.80 -1.84 -13.10
N PRO A 306 -8.79 -2.71 -12.96
CA PRO A 306 -7.42 -2.35 -13.26
C PRO A 306 -7.24 -2.14 -14.77
N GLU A 307 -6.38 -1.19 -15.15
CA GLU A 307 -6.02 -0.87 -16.54
C GLU A 307 -4.64 -1.42 -16.90
N PHE A 308 -3.71 -1.46 -15.94
CA PHE A 308 -2.32 -1.90 -16.11
C PHE A 308 -2.17 -3.38 -15.72
N THR A 309 -2.82 -4.28 -16.48
CA THR A 309 -2.82 -5.73 -16.18
C THR A 309 -1.68 -6.49 -16.82
N ASN A 310 -0.97 -5.89 -17.79
CA ASN A 310 0.22 -6.47 -18.37
C ASN A 310 1.46 -6.03 -17.59
N PHE A 311 1.96 -6.89 -16.71
CA PHE A 311 3.13 -6.62 -15.88
C PHE A 311 4.42 -6.41 -16.71
N GLU A 312 4.50 -6.95 -17.95
CA GLU A 312 5.67 -6.86 -18.83
C GLU A 312 5.65 -5.60 -19.71
N ALA A 313 4.55 -4.85 -19.75
CA ALA A 313 4.41 -3.62 -20.54
C ALA A 313 4.84 -2.39 -19.75
#